data_b70faf41b32d4069117003deb13300ce
#
_entry.id   b70faf41b32d4069117003deb13300ce
#
_cell.length_a   1.000
_cell.length_b   1.000
_cell.length_c   1.000
_cell.angle_alpha   90.00
_cell.angle_beta   90.00
_cell.angle_gamma   90.00
#
_symmetry.space_group_name_H-M   'P 1'
#
loop_
_entity.id
_entity.type
_entity.pdbx_description
1 polymer ?
#
loop_
_entity_poly.entity_id
_entity_poly.type
_entity_poly.pdbx_seq_one_letter_code
_entity_poly.pdbx_strand_id
1 'polypeptide(L)'
;NSFEEILNNDVDFKALDRPDNWLNIRLNATAIDVSHAGDAETATHVDVTYHHNGEVRKVKAKSVVMAVGGWVARRVVSDMPEAIHEAYSKFRHGPVLVVNVALTNWRFMNRLGISSARWFEGFGTFCSIRRPMITGDSTQPFDPDKPTVLTFYVPFNFPGHEAEVQGTLGRAELLTKTYAQYEQEIVDQ
;
A
#
# COMPACT_ATOMS: atom_id res chain seq x y z
N ASN A 1 -12.56 19.06 -17.43
CA ASN A 1 -11.84 18.07 -16.62
C ASN A 1 -11.32 16.96 -17.52
N SER A 2 -10.12 17.15 -18.05
CA SER A 2 -9.43 16.14 -18.85
C SER A 2 -8.49 15.31 -17.94
N PHE A 3 -8.11 14.11 -18.40
CA PHE A 3 -7.10 13.31 -17.73
C PHE A 3 -5.75 14.03 -17.66
N GLU A 4 -5.44 14.81 -18.67
CA GLU A 4 -4.25 15.64 -18.74
C GLU A 4 -4.23 16.73 -17.67
N GLU A 5 -5.36 17.36 -17.37
CA GLU A 5 -5.50 18.29 -16.25
C GLU A 5 -5.25 17.61 -14.89
N ILE A 6 -5.75 16.38 -14.70
CA ILE A 6 -5.53 15.62 -13.47
C ILE A 6 -4.04 15.28 -13.27
N LEU A 7 -3.32 14.98 -14.36
CA LEU A 7 -1.89 14.62 -14.28
C LEU A 7 -0.96 15.82 -14.11
N ASN A 8 -1.33 17.00 -14.68
CA ASN A 8 -0.44 18.15 -14.76
C ASN A 8 -0.77 19.27 -13.76
N ASN A 9 -1.90 19.20 -13.08
CA ASN A 9 -2.26 20.17 -12.05
C ASN A 9 -1.65 19.80 -10.69
N ASP A 10 -1.23 20.82 -9.96
CA ASP A 10 -0.84 20.67 -8.57
C ASP A 10 -2.03 20.20 -7.72
N VAL A 11 -1.76 19.28 -6.80
CA VAL A 11 -2.78 18.81 -5.85
C VAL A 11 -3.00 19.86 -4.76
N ASP A 12 -4.20 20.43 -4.71
CA ASP A 12 -4.59 21.30 -3.60
C ASP A 12 -4.92 20.45 -2.36
N PHE A 13 -3.90 20.13 -1.58
CA PHE A 13 -4.05 19.37 -0.34
C PHE A 13 -4.97 20.03 0.68
N LYS A 14 -5.16 21.36 0.62
CA LYS A 14 -6.08 22.09 1.50
C LYS A 14 -7.55 21.82 1.15
N ALA A 15 -7.82 21.42 -0.07
CA ALA A 15 -9.17 21.04 -0.49
C ALA A 15 -9.63 19.70 0.13
N LEU A 16 -8.71 18.88 0.65
CA LEU A 16 -9.04 17.55 1.17
C LEU A 16 -9.79 17.57 2.53
N ASP A 17 -9.59 18.61 3.34
CA ASP A 17 -10.16 18.70 4.71
C ASP A 17 -10.78 20.08 4.96
N ARG A 18 -11.86 20.39 4.20
CA ARG A 18 -12.63 21.64 4.39
C ARG A 18 -13.91 21.37 5.16
N PRO A 19 -14.38 22.30 5.99
CA PRO A 19 -15.58 22.11 6.82
C PRO A 19 -16.87 21.84 6.04
N ASP A 20 -16.95 22.28 4.79
CA ASP A 20 -18.08 22.12 3.87
C ASP A 20 -18.01 20.85 3.02
N ASN A 21 -16.93 20.10 3.09
CA ASN A 21 -16.83 18.82 2.39
C ASN A 21 -17.70 17.76 3.06
N TRP A 22 -18.43 17.00 2.26
CA TRP A 22 -19.14 15.80 2.72
C TRP A 22 -18.20 14.60 2.94
N LEU A 23 -17.00 14.62 2.33
CA LEU A 23 -15.93 13.65 2.49
C LEU A 23 -14.64 14.42 2.78
N ASN A 24 -13.96 14.06 3.87
CA ASN A 24 -12.70 14.67 4.28
C ASN A 24 -11.58 13.66 4.35
N ILE A 25 -10.38 14.08 3.92
CA ILE A 25 -9.13 13.34 4.08
C ILE A 25 -8.19 14.23 4.88
N ARG A 26 -7.91 13.86 6.10
CA ARG A 26 -7.02 14.60 7.00
C ARG A 26 -5.63 14.01 6.96
N LEU A 27 -4.70 14.74 6.36
CA LEU A 27 -3.28 14.38 6.31
C LEU A 27 -2.58 14.74 7.62
N ASN A 28 -1.42 14.12 7.87
CA ASN A 28 -0.60 14.33 9.08
C ASN A 28 -1.40 14.14 10.39
N ALA A 29 -2.41 13.28 10.35
CA ALA A 29 -3.22 12.91 11.49
C ALA A 29 -2.94 11.44 11.84
N THR A 30 -2.40 11.21 13.03
CA THR A 30 -2.05 9.87 13.51
C THR A 30 -3.06 9.43 14.55
N ALA A 31 -3.88 8.42 14.24
CA ALA A 31 -4.76 7.80 15.21
C ALA A 31 -3.93 7.08 16.29
N ILE A 32 -4.23 7.34 17.54
CA ILE A 32 -3.52 6.81 18.70
C ILE A 32 -4.40 5.96 19.61
N ASP A 33 -5.72 6.15 19.54
CA ASP A 33 -6.70 5.34 20.25
C ASP A 33 -8.03 5.30 19.49
N VAL A 34 -8.63 4.13 19.45
CA VAL A 34 -9.97 3.88 18.89
C VAL A 34 -10.69 2.97 19.86
N SER A 35 -11.85 3.42 20.35
CA SER A 35 -12.65 2.66 21.31
C SER A 35 -14.14 2.97 21.18
N HIS A 36 -14.99 2.03 21.55
CA HIS A 36 -16.41 2.31 21.70
C HIS A 36 -16.65 3.31 22.84
N ALA A 37 -17.62 4.16 22.68
CA ALA A 37 -18.01 5.10 23.75
C ALA A 37 -18.89 4.39 24.79
N GLY A 38 -18.23 3.60 25.65
CA GLY A 38 -18.85 2.73 26.63
C GLY A 38 -18.78 1.25 26.23
N ASP A 39 -19.75 0.47 26.63
CA ASP A 39 -19.82 -0.95 26.32
C ASP A 39 -20.03 -1.18 24.81
N ALA A 40 -19.21 -2.06 24.22
CA ALA A 40 -19.19 -2.29 22.78
C ALA A 40 -20.52 -2.80 22.20
N GLU A 41 -21.33 -3.53 23.00
CA GLU A 41 -22.62 -4.06 22.56
C GLU A 41 -23.72 -3.00 22.52
N THR A 42 -23.58 -1.93 23.30
CA THR A 42 -24.62 -0.88 23.47
C THR A 42 -24.16 0.48 22.97
N ALA A 43 -22.90 0.65 22.64
CA ALA A 43 -22.35 1.92 22.19
C ALA A 43 -23.00 2.41 20.90
N THR A 44 -23.35 3.68 20.87
CA THR A 44 -23.95 4.34 19.69
C THR A 44 -22.91 4.99 18.78
N HIS A 45 -21.67 5.10 19.25
CA HIS A 45 -20.56 5.68 18.49
C HIS A 45 -19.22 5.14 18.98
N VAL A 46 -18.22 5.41 18.18
CA VAL A 46 -16.81 5.11 18.43
C VAL A 46 -16.04 6.42 18.58
N ASP A 47 -15.23 6.53 19.60
CA ASP A 47 -14.29 7.62 19.81
C ASP A 47 -12.97 7.30 19.08
N VAL A 48 -12.49 8.22 18.27
CA VAL A 48 -11.17 8.16 17.63
C VAL A 48 -10.32 9.31 18.15
N THR A 49 -9.30 8.98 18.93
CA THR A 49 -8.32 9.94 19.41
C THR A 49 -7.12 9.96 18.46
N TYR A 50 -6.70 11.13 18.03
CA TYR A 50 -5.62 11.28 17.08
C TYR A 50 -4.76 12.51 17.39
N HIS A 51 -3.48 12.42 17.02
CA HIS A 51 -2.55 13.55 17.07
C HIS A 51 -2.53 14.25 15.72
N HIS A 52 -2.65 15.57 15.72
CA HIS A 52 -2.59 16.41 14.53
C HIS A 52 -2.01 17.79 14.87
N ASN A 53 -0.95 18.19 14.16
CA ASN A 53 -0.29 19.51 14.34
C ASN A 53 0.10 19.85 15.79
N GLY A 54 0.66 18.87 16.52
CA GLY A 54 1.10 19.07 17.91
C GLY A 54 0.00 18.94 18.96
N GLU A 55 -1.26 18.75 18.57
CA GLU A 55 -2.41 18.62 19.46
C GLU A 55 -3.01 17.21 19.41
N VAL A 56 -3.51 16.77 20.57
CA VAL A 56 -4.35 15.57 20.65
C VAL A 56 -5.80 15.99 20.51
N ARG A 57 -6.49 15.37 19.58
CA ARG A 57 -7.89 15.63 19.25
C ARG A 57 -8.71 14.36 19.29
N LYS A 58 -10.02 14.50 19.46
CA LYS A 58 -10.98 13.38 19.44
C LYS A 58 -12.10 13.67 18.44
N VAL A 59 -12.50 12.67 17.69
CA VAL A 59 -13.68 12.69 16.83
C VAL A 59 -14.58 11.52 17.18
N LYS A 60 -15.89 11.74 17.13
CA LYS A 60 -16.92 10.72 17.30
C LYS A 60 -17.41 10.26 15.94
N ALA A 61 -17.39 8.95 15.71
CA ALA A 61 -17.86 8.35 14.48
C ALA A 61 -18.95 7.31 14.77
N LYS A 62 -19.89 7.13 13.86
CA LYS A 62 -20.88 6.04 13.97
C LYS A 62 -20.21 4.68 13.75
N SER A 63 -19.20 4.63 12.89
CA SER A 63 -18.45 3.42 12.60
C SER A 63 -17.03 3.79 12.18
N VAL A 64 -16.07 2.90 12.44
CA VAL A 64 -14.67 3.06 12.06
C VAL A 64 -14.21 1.82 11.31
N VAL A 65 -13.52 2.02 10.19
CA VAL A 65 -12.83 0.96 9.46
C VAL A 65 -11.33 1.11 9.69
N MET A 66 -10.73 0.11 10.33
CA MET A 66 -9.29 0.05 10.56
C MET A 66 -8.56 -0.44 9.30
N ALA A 67 -8.24 0.47 8.37
CA ALA A 67 -7.51 0.17 7.13
C ALA A 67 -5.98 0.23 7.34
N VAL A 68 -5.49 -0.38 8.42
CA VAL A 68 -4.08 -0.43 8.82
C VAL A 68 -3.61 -1.87 9.01
N GLY A 69 -2.30 -2.08 9.11
CA GLY A 69 -1.79 -3.41 9.45
C GLY A 69 -2.30 -3.91 10.80
N GLY A 70 -2.62 -5.21 10.92
CA GLY A 70 -3.15 -5.81 12.14
C GLY A 70 -2.30 -5.53 13.40
N TRP A 71 -0.99 -5.42 13.25
CA TRP A 71 -0.06 -5.07 14.33
C TRP A 71 -0.26 -3.63 14.84
N VAL A 72 -0.74 -2.71 13.99
CA VAL A 72 -1.13 -1.35 14.39
C VAL A 72 -2.50 -1.38 15.06
N ALA A 73 -3.48 -2.06 14.43
CA ALA A 73 -4.83 -2.17 14.95
C ALA A 73 -4.83 -2.70 16.40
N ARG A 74 -4.04 -3.74 16.69
CA ARG A 74 -3.86 -4.29 18.06
C ARG A 74 -3.44 -3.26 19.10
N ARG A 75 -2.72 -2.22 18.70
CA ARG A 75 -2.17 -1.21 19.63
C ARG A 75 -3.07 0.00 19.76
N VAL A 76 -3.87 0.25 18.73
CA VAL A 76 -4.68 1.47 18.61
C VAL A 76 -6.12 1.22 19.03
N VAL A 77 -6.66 0.02 18.81
CA VAL A 77 -8.02 -0.34 19.25
C VAL A 77 -7.93 -0.87 20.69
N SER A 78 -8.29 -0.01 21.66
CA SER A 78 -8.07 -0.29 23.09
C SER A 78 -9.08 -1.26 23.68
N ASP A 79 -10.26 -1.41 23.08
CA ASP A 79 -11.32 -2.33 23.49
C ASP A 79 -11.50 -3.52 22.54
N MET A 80 -10.45 -3.89 21.81
CA MET A 80 -10.46 -5.03 20.91
C MET A 80 -10.75 -6.33 21.68
N PRO A 81 -11.71 -7.17 21.21
CA PRO A 81 -11.94 -8.48 21.79
C PRO A 81 -10.66 -9.31 21.84
N GLU A 82 -10.41 -9.99 22.97
CA GLU A 82 -9.17 -10.75 23.22
C GLU A 82 -8.92 -11.79 22.11
N ALA A 83 -9.93 -12.48 21.62
CA ALA A 83 -9.79 -13.46 20.55
C ALA A 83 -9.25 -12.83 19.25
N ILE A 84 -9.66 -11.60 18.92
CA ILE A 84 -9.19 -10.86 17.75
C ILE A 84 -7.75 -10.35 18.00
N HIS A 85 -7.51 -9.83 19.20
CA HIS A 85 -6.17 -9.38 19.60
C HIS A 85 -5.15 -10.51 19.53
N GLU A 86 -5.51 -11.70 20.01
CA GLU A 86 -4.68 -12.91 19.91
C GLU A 86 -4.48 -13.34 18.45
N ALA A 87 -5.54 -13.36 17.63
CA ALA A 87 -5.45 -13.70 16.22
C ALA A 87 -4.47 -12.76 15.48
N TYR A 88 -4.57 -11.45 15.69
CA TYR A 88 -3.63 -10.48 15.11
C TYR A 88 -2.19 -10.68 15.60
N SER A 89 -1.99 -11.23 16.78
CA SER A 89 -0.64 -11.54 17.30
C SER A 89 0.08 -12.63 16.49
N LYS A 90 -0.67 -13.47 15.80
CA LYS A 90 -0.16 -14.60 15.02
C LYS A 90 0.21 -14.22 13.58
N PHE A 91 -0.24 -13.05 13.07
CA PHE A 91 0.13 -12.60 11.73
C PHE A 91 1.60 -12.18 11.66
N ARG A 92 2.28 -12.63 10.63
CA ARG A 92 3.64 -12.24 10.29
C ARG A 92 3.63 -11.64 8.89
N HIS A 93 4.28 -10.50 8.74
CA HIS A 93 4.38 -9.80 7.48
C HIS A 93 5.76 -10.05 6.87
N GLY A 94 5.78 -10.63 5.68
CA GLY A 94 6.98 -10.69 4.85
C GLY A 94 7.16 -9.38 4.07
N PRO A 95 8.38 -8.89 3.90
CA PRO A 95 8.64 -7.73 3.06
C PRO A 95 8.57 -8.11 1.58
N VAL A 96 8.08 -7.19 0.78
CA VAL A 96 8.06 -7.27 -0.67
C VAL A 96 8.57 -5.94 -1.22
N LEU A 97 9.56 -5.99 -2.12
CA LEU A 97 9.96 -4.84 -2.91
C LEU A 97 9.12 -4.82 -4.19
N VAL A 98 8.48 -3.71 -4.46
CA VAL A 98 7.77 -3.47 -5.72
C VAL A 98 8.57 -2.47 -6.52
N VAL A 99 9.02 -2.88 -7.71
CA VAL A 99 9.82 -2.03 -8.59
C VAL A 99 9.02 -1.69 -9.84
N ASN A 100 8.93 -0.41 -10.16
CA ASN A 100 8.29 0.09 -11.36
C ASN A 100 9.37 0.63 -12.30
N VAL A 101 9.49 0.00 -13.47
CA VAL A 101 10.44 0.39 -14.53
C VAL A 101 9.67 1.06 -15.65
N ALA A 102 9.99 2.32 -15.93
CA ALA A 102 9.42 3.04 -17.07
C ALA A 102 10.07 2.55 -18.36
N LEU A 103 9.25 2.13 -19.32
CA LEU A 103 9.66 1.66 -20.63
C LEU A 103 9.17 2.63 -21.71
N THR A 104 9.97 2.89 -22.70
CA THR A 104 9.58 3.68 -23.88
C THR A 104 8.60 2.93 -24.79
N ASN A 105 8.62 1.60 -24.75
CA ASN A 105 7.73 0.69 -25.46
C ASN A 105 7.79 -0.70 -24.83
N TRP A 106 6.85 -1.57 -25.17
CA TRP A 106 6.83 -2.95 -24.68
C TRP A 106 6.74 -4.00 -25.80
N ARG A 107 7.28 -3.68 -26.98
CA ARG A 107 7.27 -4.54 -28.18
C ARG A 107 7.84 -5.93 -27.92
N PHE A 108 8.85 -6.04 -27.02
CA PHE A 108 9.48 -7.32 -26.70
C PHE A 108 8.48 -8.30 -26.09
N MET A 109 7.65 -7.87 -25.14
CA MET A 109 6.62 -8.73 -24.55
C MET A 109 5.48 -9.03 -25.55
N ASN A 110 5.09 -8.04 -26.36
CA ASN A 110 4.11 -8.25 -27.41
C ASN A 110 4.56 -9.30 -28.44
N ARG A 111 5.84 -9.31 -28.83
CA ARG A 111 6.42 -10.32 -29.72
C ARG A 111 6.38 -11.73 -29.12
N LEU A 112 6.54 -11.82 -27.80
CA LEU A 112 6.44 -13.08 -27.07
C LEU A 112 4.98 -13.51 -26.82
N GLY A 113 4.00 -12.65 -27.11
CA GLY A 113 2.58 -12.92 -26.85
C GLY A 113 2.22 -12.94 -25.36
N ILE A 114 3.00 -12.25 -24.50
CA ILE A 114 2.80 -12.21 -23.05
C ILE A 114 2.65 -10.78 -22.53
N SER A 115 1.95 -10.64 -21.39
CA SER A 115 1.84 -9.37 -20.64
C SER A 115 2.42 -9.46 -19.23
N SER A 116 2.82 -10.67 -18.84
CA SER A 116 3.46 -10.96 -17.55
C SER A 116 4.37 -12.16 -17.71
N ALA A 117 5.35 -12.26 -16.81
CA ALA A 117 6.26 -13.40 -16.75
C ALA A 117 6.52 -13.78 -15.28
N ARG A 118 6.82 -15.04 -15.05
CA ARG A 118 7.23 -15.58 -13.76
C ARG A 118 8.48 -16.43 -13.97
N TRP A 119 9.42 -16.34 -13.04
CA TRP A 119 10.68 -17.09 -13.05
C TRP A 119 11.06 -17.51 -11.63
N PHE A 120 12.06 -18.40 -11.53
CA PHE A 120 12.45 -19.04 -10.27
C PHE A 120 13.92 -18.79 -9.91
N GLU A 121 14.69 -18.18 -10.80
CA GLU A 121 16.09 -17.85 -10.59
C GLU A 121 16.35 -16.37 -10.91
N GLY A 122 17.31 -15.76 -10.25
CA GLY A 122 17.64 -14.35 -10.41
C GLY A 122 16.87 -13.42 -9.47
N PHE A 123 16.79 -12.14 -9.82
CA PHE A 123 16.18 -11.12 -8.99
C PHE A 123 14.66 -11.04 -9.20
N GLY A 124 13.91 -11.14 -8.12
CA GLY A 124 12.46 -11.16 -8.16
C GLY A 124 11.86 -12.49 -8.61
N THR A 125 10.57 -12.55 -8.77
CA THR A 125 9.86 -13.77 -9.16
C THR A 125 8.77 -13.55 -10.18
N PHE A 126 8.39 -12.30 -10.41
CA PHE A 126 7.26 -11.96 -11.26
C PHE A 126 7.37 -10.53 -11.78
N CYS A 127 7.02 -10.34 -13.05
CA CYS A 127 6.75 -9.02 -13.61
C CYS A 127 5.47 -8.98 -14.43
N SER A 128 4.90 -7.80 -14.54
CA SER A 128 3.75 -7.55 -15.42
C SER A 128 3.78 -6.12 -15.97
N ILE A 129 3.24 -5.96 -17.17
CA ILE A 129 2.98 -4.66 -17.76
C ILE A 129 1.76 -4.05 -17.07
N ARG A 130 1.88 -2.78 -16.66
CA ARG A 130 0.75 -2.01 -16.17
C ARG A 130 -0.18 -1.64 -17.33
N ARG A 131 -1.44 -1.99 -17.22
CA ARG A 131 -2.45 -1.50 -18.15
C ARG A 131 -2.73 -0.03 -17.85
N PRO A 132 -3.00 0.81 -18.88
CA PRO A 132 -3.46 2.16 -18.68
C PRO A 132 -4.71 2.20 -17.81
N MET A 133 -4.79 3.22 -16.96
CA MET A 133 -6.00 3.44 -16.16
C MET A 133 -7.13 3.89 -17.07
N ILE A 134 -8.31 3.31 -16.89
CA ILE A 134 -9.54 3.75 -17.55
C ILE A 134 -10.20 4.74 -16.61
N THR A 135 -10.39 5.98 -17.06
CA THR A 135 -11.04 7.05 -16.28
C THR A 135 -12.18 7.64 -17.10
N GLY A 136 -13.41 7.44 -16.66
CA GLY A 136 -14.61 7.83 -17.42
C GLY A 136 -14.63 7.19 -18.80
N ASP A 137 -14.84 8.01 -19.83
CA ASP A 137 -14.87 7.57 -21.22
C ASP A 137 -13.48 7.53 -21.89
N SER A 138 -12.42 7.88 -21.14
CA SER A 138 -11.06 7.91 -21.66
C SER A 138 -10.44 6.51 -21.56
N THR A 139 -10.32 5.84 -22.70
CA THR A 139 -9.56 4.60 -22.86
C THR A 139 -8.29 4.88 -23.65
N GLN A 140 -7.13 4.70 -23.02
CA GLN A 140 -5.89 4.71 -23.78
C GLN A 140 -5.67 3.34 -24.42
N PRO A 141 -5.32 3.28 -25.73
CA PRO A 141 -5.01 2.02 -26.38
C PRO A 141 -3.82 1.34 -25.68
N PHE A 142 -3.93 0.04 -25.47
CA PHE A 142 -2.81 -0.79 -24.99
C PHE A 142 -1.89 -1.10 -26.18
N ASP A 143 -1.15 -0.08 -26.61
CA ASP A 143 -0.33 -0.08 -27.81
C ASP A 143 1.13 -0.44 -27.45
N PRO A 144 1.72 -1.50 -28.03
CA PRO A 144 3.10 -1.92 -27.77
C PRO A 144 4.16 -0.88 -28.18
N ASP A 145 3.82 0.07 -29.02
CA ASP A 145 4.70 1.16 -29.44
C ASP A 145 4.70 2.37 -28.50
N LYS A 146 3.85 2.35 -27.48
CA LYS A 146 3.71 3.44 -26.51
C LYS A 146 4.47 3.13 -25.22
N PRO A 147 4.85 4.18 -24.47
CA PRO A 147 5.43 4.03 -23.15
C PRO A 147 4.51 3.26 -22.21
N THR A 148 5.10 2.48 -21.31
CA THR A 148 4.39 1.77 -20.25
C THR A 148 5.26 1.59 -19.03
N VAL A 149 4.69 1.00 -17.98
CA VAL A 149 5.42 0.61 -16.77
C VAL A 149 5.44 -0.91 -16.66
N LEU A 150 6.62 -1.46 -16.50
CA LEU A 150 6.85 -2.84 -16.11
C LEU A 150 7.02 -2.90 -14.59
N THR A 151 6.15 -3.63 -13.92
CA THR A 151 6.20 -3.78 -12.45
C THR A 151 6.76 -5.13 -12.10
N PHE A 152 7.81 -5.14 -11.27
CA PHE A 152 8.41 -6.34 -10.68
C PHE A 152 7.93 -6.50 -9.23
N TYR A 153 7.74 -7.74 -8.82
CA TYR A 153 7.50 -8.12 -7.43
C TYR A 153 8.64 -8.99 -6.93
N VAL A 154 9.28 -8.53 -5.87
CA VAL A 154 10.47 -9.17 -5.28
C VAL A 154 10.14 -9.53 -3.82
N PRO A 155 9.53 -10.69 -3.56
CA PRO A 155 9.31 -11.17 -2.20
C PRO A 155 10.63 -11.70 -1.63
N PHE A 156 10.92 -11.34 -0.39
CA PHE A 156 12.08 -11.86 0.35
C PHE A 156 11.65 -13.08 1.16
N ASN A 157 11.83 -14.25 0.57
CA ASN A 157 11.45 -15.53 1.14
C ASN A 157 12.69 -16.32 1.59
N PHE A 158 12.59 -16.95 2.76
CA PHE A 158 13.64 -17.80 3.30
C PHE A 158 13.06 -19.19 3.61
N PRO A 159 12.86 -20.06 2.59
CA PRO A 159 12.31 -21.40 2.78
C PRO A 159 13.10 -22.21 3.78
N GLY A 160 12.40 -23.00 4.60
CA GLY A 160 13.01 -23.81 5.65
C GLY A 160 13.09 -23.14 7.03
N HIS A 161 12.77 -21.84 7.12
CA HIS A 161 12.65 -21.15 8.39
C HIS A 161 11.19 -21.00 8.82
N GLU A 162 10.95 -20.89 10.12
CA GLU A 162 9.64 -20.55 10.67
C GLU A 162 9.17 -19.17 10.16
N ALA A 163 7.86 -18.97 10.01
CA ALA A 163 7.28 -17.76 9.41
C ALA A 163 7.75 -16.46 10.11
N GLU A 164 7.93 -16.49 11.42
CA GLU A 164 8.42 -15.35 12.20
C GLU A 164 9.86 -14.98 11.86
N VAL A 165 10.71 -16.01 11.72
CA VAL A 165 12.10 -15.85 11.33
C VAL A 165 12.22 -15.36 9.90
N GLN A 166 11.43 -15.91 8.97
CA GLN A 166 11.42 -15.49 7.57
C GLN A 166 11.13 -13.99 7.43
N GLY A 167 10.13 -13.46 8.13
CA GLY A 167 9.80 -12.03 8.10
C GLY A 167 10.94 -11.13 8.61
N THR A 168 11.70 -11.61 9.58
CA THR A 168 12.86 -10.89 10.12
C THR A 168 14.04 -10.92 9.17
N LEU A 169 14.37 -12.08 8.63
CA LEU A 169 15.43 -12.25 7.62
C LEU A 169 15.11 -11.44 6.36
N GLY A 170 13.88 -11.48 5.89
CA GLY A 170 13.45 -10.71 4.72
C GLY A 170 13.61 -9.20 4.92
N ARG A 171 13.25 -8.66 6.08
CA ARG A 171 13.48 -7.24 6.39
C ARG A 171 14.97 -6.89 6.46
N ALA A 172 15.78 -7.77 7.05
CA ALA A 172 17.22 -7.58 7.09
C ALA A 172 17.79 -7.54 5.66
N GLU A 173 17.44 -8.50 4.82
CA GLU A 173 17.85 -8.55 3.41
C GLU A 173 17.44 -7.29 2.66
N LEU A 174 16.16 -6.88 2.75
CA LEU A 174 15.67 -5.66 2.10
C LEU A 174 16.48 -4.41 2.49
N LEU A 175 16.97 -4.33 3.71
CA LEU A 175 17.68 -3.16 4.24
C LEU A 175 19.21 -3.23 4.05
N THR A 176 19.76 -4.36 3.58
CA THR A 176 21.22 -4.51 3.39
C THR A 176 21.73 -3.85 2.12
N LYS A 177 20.86 -3.61 1.13
CA LYS A 177 21.22 -3.06 -0.16
C LYS A 177 20.76 -1.60 -0.29
N THR A 178 21.54 -0.83 -1.02
CA THR A 178 21.18 0.53 -1.42
C THR A 178 20.21 0.52 -2.60
N TYR A 179 19.56 1.66 -2.87
CA TYR A 179 18.74 1.85 -4.07
C TYR A 179 19.52 1.51 -5.35
N ALA A 180 20.75 2.02 -5.49
CA ALA A 180 21.57 1.79 -6.68
C ALA A 180 21.91 0.30 -6.91
N GLN A 181 22.09 -0.47 -5.84
CA GLN A 181 22.30 -1.92 -5.95
C GLN A 181 21.04 -2.65 -6.44
N TYR A 182 19.87 -2.29 -5.93
CA TYR A 182 18.61 -2.84 -6.43
C TYR A 182 18.31 -2.43 -7.87
N GLU A 183 18.60 -1.18 -8.23
CA GLU A 183 18.48 -0.70 -9.61
C GLU A 183 19.35 -1.51 -10.57
N GLN A 184 20.62 -1.78 -10.20
CA GLN A 184 21.51 -2.59 -11.00
C GLN A 184 21.00 -4.03 -11.18
N GLU A 185 20.53 -4.67 -10.11
CA GLU A 185 19.97 -6.03 -10.18
C GLU A 185 18.74 -6.12 -11.11
N ILE A 186 17.91 -5.06 -11.15
CA ILE A 186 16.76 -4.99 -12.08
C ILE A 186 17.24 -4.79 -13.52
N VAL A 187 18.27 -4.00 -13.75
CA VAL A 187 18.82 -3.77 -15.11
C VAL A 187 19.48 -5.04 -15.64
N ASP A 188 20.14 -5.81 -14.79
CA ASP A 188 20.84 -7.04 -15.17
C ASP A 188 19.87 -8.23 -15.41
N GLN A 189 18.62 -8.15 -14.88
CA GLN A 189 17.58 -9.17 -15.06
C GLN A 189 16.94 -9.13 -16.45
#